data_3efd2d09042e2d12406d88ab03b91616
#
_entry.id   3efd2d09042e2d12406d88ab03b91616
#
_cell.length_a   1.000
_cell.length_b   1.000
_cell.length_c   1.000
_cell.angle_alpha   90.00
_cell.angle_beta   90.00
_cell.angle_gamma   90.00
#
_symmetry.space_group_name_H-M   'P 1'
#
loop_
_entity.id
_entity.type
_entity.pdbx_description
1 polymer ?
#
loop_
_entity_poly.entity_id
_entity_poly.type
_entity_poly.pdbx_seq_one_letter_code
_entity_poly.pdbx_strand_id
1 'polypeptide(L)'
;MCGILNRDGPRPPFVAHPAAVPRSARVSPPEGRATRGRAVTGALLEAALLIALGWALGQWDFAGETFWRGFDRLVYFVLLPALLLRSLAGAEFSGAEAGALALSAALPIFALTLVLLATRRALGLDGPGFTSVYQGSVRSNTYTALATVPALYGEGGFALVALLIAAVVPLVNVLSVLVLSVQGRGHRPKPSEVARSVATNPVIVACALGLLANASGARLPAGLDGALAALSAAALPCGLMAVGAALSPGALGGHLRGVSLSAAAKFLALPLFSLGVGRLLGLPSEALGALVVFQAQPTATASYVLARQLGGDADLMASIVTAQTLLAFVVLPAAARLLGG
;
A
#
# COMPACT_ATOMS: atom_id res chain seq x y z
N MET A 1 29.10 13.03 -81.99
CA MET A 1 28.06 14.11 -82.11
C MET A 1 26.81 13.58 -81.45
N CYS A 2 26.49 14.06 -80.32
CA CYS A 2 25.10 14.24 -79.83
C CYS A 2 25.20 14.70 -78.39
N GLY A 3 24.61 15.82 -78.14
CA GLY A 3 24.77 16.63 -76.94
C GLY A 3 23.99 16.11 -75.73
N ILE A 4 24.61 16.22 -74.62
CA ILE A 4 24.03 15.97 -73.29
C ILE A 4 23.39 17.28 -72.82
N LEU A 5 22.04 17.32 -72.76
CA LEU A 5 21.30 18.41 -72.14
C LEU A 5 21.25 18.25 -70.62
N ASN A 6 21.97 19.14 -69.99
CA ASN A 6 21.91 19.37 -68.54
C ASN A 6 20.56 20.02 -68.20
N ARG A 7 19.73 19.38 -67.34
CA ARG A 7 18.52 19.94 -66.77
C ARG A 7 18.64 20.01 -65.25
N ASP A 8 19.41 20.99 -64.78
CA ASP A 8 19.33 21.41 -63.39
C ASP A 8 18.25 22.50 -63.24
N GLY A 9 17.03 22.05 -62.89
CA GLY A 9 15.97 22.93 -62.45
C GLY A 9 16.10 23.17 -60.91
N PRO A 10 15.74 24.35 -60.36
CA PRO A 10 15.89 24.63 -58.96
C PRO A 10 14.95 23.68 -58.13
N ARG A 11 15.54 23.02 -57.14
CA ARG A 11 14.79 22.19 -56.19
C ARG A 11 13.90 23.11 -55.32
N PRO A 12 12.62 22.74 -55.11
CA PRO A 12 11.75 23.51 -54.22
C PRO A 12 12.28 23.46 -52.78
N PRO A 13 12.05 24.53 -51.97
CA PRO A 13 12.54 24.61 -50.60
C PRO A 13 11.92 23.44 -49.75
N PHE A 14 12.79 22.86 -48.95
CA PHE A 14 12.48 21.80 -48.00
C PHE A 14 11.42 22.31 -47.01
N VAL A 15 10.13 21.99 -47.28
CA VAL A 15 9.07 22.21 -46.28
C VAL A 15 9.27 21.20 -45.17
N ALA A 16 9.80 21.68 -44.05
CA ALA A 16 9.85 20.89 -42.80
C ALA A 16 8.41 20.55 -42.41
N HIS A 17 8.01 19.31 -42.62
CA HIS A 17 6.80 18.78 -41.99
C HIS A 17 6.97 18.94 -40.48
N PRO A 18 6.00 19.53 -39.77
CA PRO A 18 6.03 19.52 -38.30
C PRO A 18 6.09 18.03 -37.86
N ALA A 19 7.09 17.73 -37.07
CA ALA A 19 7.25 16.40 -36.43
C ALA A 19 5.89 16.00 -35.87
N ALA A 20 5.37 14.86 -36.32
CA ALA A 20 4.14 14.31 -35.78
C ALA A 20 4.32 14.19 -34.26
N VAL A 21 3.55 14.99 -33.54
CA VAL A 21 3.40 14.86 -32.07
C VAL A 21 3.11 13.39 -31.83
N PRO A 22 3.91 12.69 -30.99
CA PRO A 22 3.59 11.31 -30.65
C PRO A 22 2.16 11.33 -30.11
N ARG A 23 1.27 10.60 -30.76
CA ARG A 23 -0.10 10.42 -30.30
C ARG A 23 0.04 9.93 -28.86
N SER A 24 -0.28 10.82 -27.92
CA SER A 24 -0.49 10.50 -26.52
C SER A 24 -1.16 9.14 -26.46
N ALA A 25 -0.61 8.26 -25.64
CA ALA A 25 -1.06 6.90 -25.43
C ALA A 25 -2.60 6.90 -25.47
N ARG A 26 -3.18 6.20 -26.42
CA ARG A 26 -4.63 5.98 -26.44
C ARG A 26 -4.91 5.26 -25.14
N VAL A 27 -5.57 5.93 -24.22
CA VAL A 27 -6.23 5.29 -23.10
C VAL A 27 -7.06 4.18 -23.73
N SER A 28 -6.69 2.94 -23.48
CA SER A 28 -7.45 1.78 -23.97
C SER A 28 -8.90 1.99 -23.53
N PRO A 29 -9.90 1.73 -24.39
CA PRO A 29 -11.30 1.86 -24.00
C PRO A 29 -11.52 1.04 -22.72
N PRO A 30 -12.39 1.50 -21.81
CA PRO A 30 -12.60 0.82 -20.54
C PRO A 30 -12.96 -0.63 -20.82
N GLU A 31 -12.06 -1.53 -20.44
CA GLU A 31 -12.30 -2.97 -20.50
C GLU A 31 -13.63 -3.24 -19.80
N GLY A 32 -14.51 -4.00 -20.45
CA GLY A 32 -15.85 -4.25 -19.92
C GLY A 32 -15.78 -4.82 -18.50
N ARG A 33 -16.81 -4.57 -17.67
CA ARG A 33 -16.92 -5.02 -16.25
C ARG A 33 -16.49 -6.48 -16.04
N ALA A 34 -16.71 -7.35 -17.02
CA ALA A 34 -16.33 -8.76 -16.96
C ALA A 34 -14.81 -8.99 -17.04
N THR A 35 -14.09 -8.18 -17.81
CA THR A 35 -12.62 -8.23 -17.94
C THR A 35 -11.93 -7.71 -16.69
N ARG A 36 -12.40 -6.59 -16.13
CA ARG A 36 -11.92 -6.07 -14.84
C ARG A 36 -12.14 -7.08 -13.71
N GLY A 37 -13.32 -7.69 -13.63
CA GLY A 37 -13.60 -8.70 -12.63
C GLY A 37 -12.67 -9.92 -12.71
N ARG A 38 -12.32 -10.38 -13.92
CA ARG A 38 -11.36 -11.48 -14.11
C ARG A 38 -9.92 -11.08 -13.74
N ALA A 39 -9.47 -9.89 -14.11
CA ALA A 39 -8.15 -9.39 -13.77
C ALA A 39 -7.96 -9.29 -12.24
N VAL A 40 -8.96 -8.76 -11.53
CA VAL A 40 -8.96 -8.71 -10.06
C VAL A 40 -8.91 -10.09 -9.43
N THR A 41 -9.75 -11.01 -9.94
CA THR A 41 -9.77 -12.40 -9.43
C THR A 41 -8.42 -13.08 -9.69
N GLY A 42 -7.80 -12.84 -10.85
CA GLY A 42 -6.46 -13.35 -11.19
C GLY A 42 -5.38 -12.82 -10.22
N ALA A 43 -5.31 -11.51 -10.02
CA ALA A 43 -4.32 -10.90 -9.13
C ALA A 43 -4.53 -11.29 -7.65
N LEU A 44 -5.77 -11.43 -7.21
CA LEU A 44 -6.07 -11.93 -5.86
C LEU A 44 -5.70 -13.40 -5.72
N LEU A 45 -5.86 -14.21 -6.76
CA LEU A 45 -5.42 -15.60 -6.77
C LEU A 45 -3.89 -15.69 -6.74
N GLU A 46 -3.18 -14.87 -7.52
CA GLU A 46 -1.71 -14.78 -7.47
C GLU A 46 -1.23 -14.39 -6.07
N ALA A 47 -1.83 -13.36 -5.48
CA ALA A 47 -1.52 -12.95 -4.12
C ALA A 47 -1.80 -14.08 -3.11
N ALA A 48 -2.94 -14.78 -3.25
CA ALA A 48 -3.29 -15.91 -2.40
C ALA A 48 -2.30 -17.05 -2.50
N LEU A 49 -1.86 -17.40 -3.71
CA LEU A 49 -0.88 -18.45 -3.94
C LEU A 49 0.49 -18.09 -3.34
N LEU A 50 0.94 -16.85 -3.46
CA LEU A 50 2.20 -16.38 -2.87
C LEU A 50 2.12 -16.36 -1.34
N ILE A 51 1.00 -15.92 -0.76
CA ILE A 51 0.77 -15.97 0.69
C ILE A 51 0.72 -17.44 1.16
N ALA A 52 0.01 -18.31 0.45
CA ALA A 52 -0.07 -19.73 0.78
C ALA A 52 1.30 -20.42 0.68
N LEU A 53 2.10 -20.09 -0.34
CA LEU A 53 3.48 -20.58 -0.47
C LEU A 53 4.35 -20.12 0.70
N GLY A 54 4.30 -18.83 1.05
CA GLY A 54 5.03 -18.29 2.20
C GLY A 54 4.63 -18.97 3.52
N TRP A 55 3.32 -19.17 3.72
CA TRP A 55 2.80 -19.90 4.87
C TRP A 55 3.29 -21.36 4.92
N ALA A 56 3.20 -22.09 3.82
CA ALA A 56 3.65 -23.48 3.74
C ALA A 56 5.16 -23.60 4.03
N LEU A 57 5.98 -22.75 3.43
CA LEU A 57 7.43 -22.71 3.67
C LEU A 57 7.76 -22.35 5.13
N GLY A 58 6.98 -21.46 5.75
CA GLY A 58 7.11 -21.12 7.16
C GLY A 58 6.74 -22.28 8.08
N GLN A 59 5.65 -23.02 7.77
CA GLN A 59 5.22 -24.18 8.56
C GLN A 59 6.18 -25.38 8.46
N TRP A 60 6.80 -25.60 7.30
CA TRP A 60 7.78 -26.67 7.10
C TRP A 60 9.18 -26.33 7.63
N ASP A 61 9.33 -25.18 8.27
CA ASP A 61 10.62 -24.69 8.78
C ASP A 61 11.76 -24.74 7.72
N PHE A 62 11.38 -24.48 6.46
CA PHE A 62 12.25 -24.60 5.27
C PHE A 62 13.62 -23.95 5.44
N ALA A 63 13.68 -22.82 6.14
CA ALA A 63 14.90 -22.05 6.30
C ALA A 63 15.10 -21.48 7.72
N GLY A 64 14.23 -21.83 8.68
CA GLY A 64 14.29 -21.37 10.04
C GLY A 64 13.82 -19.92 10.27
N GLU A 65 13.51 -19.58 11.52
CA GLU A 65 13.00 -18.26 11.90
C GLU A 65 13.98 -17.11 11.55
N THR A 66 15.29 -17.37 11.63
CA THR A 66 16.32 -16.37 11.34
C THR A 66 16.30 -15.94 9.87
N PHE A 67 16.06 -16.89 8.96
CA PHE A 67 15.88 -16.57 7.53
C PHE A 67 14.67 -15.68 7.30
N TRP A 68 13.50 -16.02 7.85
CA TRP A 68 12.29 -15.25 7.65
C TRP A 68 12.39 -13.84 8.23
N ARG A 69 13.06 -13.67 9.37
CA ARG A 69 13.38 -12.33 9.91
C ARG A 69 14.30 -11.53 8.99
N GLY A 70 15.32 -12.16 8.43
CA GLY A 70 16.23 -11.53 7.45
C GLY A 70 15.53 -11.19 6.15
N PHE A 71 14.66 -12.08 5.67
CA PHE A 71 13.87 -11.92 4.47
C PHE A 71 12.88 -10.74 4.59
N ASP A 72 12.13 -10.66 5.69
CA ASP A 72 11.24 -9.53 5.96
C ASP A 72 12.01 -8.19 6.02
N ARG A 73 13.19 -8.18 6.64
CA ARG A 73 14.09 -7.00 6.64
C ARG A 73 14.54 -6.61 5.24
N LEU A 74 14.93 -7.56 4.39
CA LEU A 74 15.31 -7.29 3.00
C LEU A 74 14.15 -6.65 2.24
N VAL A 75 12.95 -7.23 2.37
CA VAL A 75 11.75 -6.71 1.71
C VAL A 75 11.45 -5.29 2.20
N TYR A 76 11.45 -5.07 3.51
CA TYR A 76 11.06 -3.79 4.11
C TYR A 76 12.10 -2.69 3.92
N PHE A 77 13.39 -2.99 3.99
CA PHE A 77 14.46 -1.99 3.94
C PHE A 77 15.02 -1.74 2.54
N VAL A 78 14.82 -2.66 1.59
CA VAL A 78 15.42 -2.58 0.25
C VAL A 78 14.37 -2.65 -0.85
N LEU A 79 13.60 -3.73 -0.92
CA LEU A 79 12.72 -3.98 -2.07
C LEU A 79 11.53 -3.01 -2.11
N LEU A 80 10.83 -2.86 -0.99
CA LEU A 80 9.68 -1.95 -0.90
C LEU A 80 10.08 -0.47 -1.10
N PRO A 81 11.15 0.05 -0.48
CA PRO A 81 11.67 1.39 -0.77
C PRO A 81 11.99 1.62 -2.25
N ALA A 82 12.64 0.66 -2.93
CA ALA A 82 12.95 0.76 -4.34
C ALA A 82 11.67 0.89 -5.20
N LEU A 83 10.65 0.09 -4.91
CA LEU A 83 9.37 0.13 -5.59
C LEU A 83 8.65 1.47 -5.37
N LEU A 84 8.57 1.96 -4.13
CA LEU A 84 7.87 3.20 -3.81
C LEU A 84 8.57 4.43 -4.39
N LEU A 85 9.90 4.49 -4.29
CA LEU A 85 10.68 5.57 -4.87
C LEU A 85 10.43 5.65 -6.38
N ARG A 86 10.56 4.53 -7.08
CA ARG A 86 10.37 4.47 -8.53
C ARG A 86 8.95 4.81 -8.95
N SER A 87 7.94 4.27 -8.23
CA SER A 87 6.52 4.53 -8.51
C SER A 87 6.15 6.01 -8.34
N LEU A 88 6.65 6.65 -7.28
CA LEU A 88 6.36 8.07 -7.02
C LEU A 88 7.17 9.01 -7.91
N ALA A 89 8.42 8.66 -8.25
CA ALA A 89 9.23 9.46 -9.16
C ALA A 89 8.63 9.54 -10.57
N GLY A 90 7.99 8.45 -11.04
CA GLY A 90 7.34 8.38 -12.35
C GLY A 90 5.84 8.71 -12.36
N ALA A 91 5.26 9.12 -11.24
CA ALA A 91 3.82 9.31 -11.12
C ALA A 91 3.35 10.61 -11.80
N GLU A 92 2.19 10.54 -12.45
CA GLU A 92 1.51 11.69 -13.07
C GLU A 92 0.24 12.02 -12.26
N PHE A 93 0.33 12.98 -11.34
CA PHE A 93 -0.83 13.53 -10.65
C PHE A 93 -0.62 15.01 -10.31
N SER A 94 -1.72 15.77 -10.23
CA SER A 94 -1.65 17.16 -9.75
C SER A 94 -1.43 17.20 -8.24
N GLY A 95 -0.73 18.24 -7.76
CA GLY A 95 -0.54 18.44 -6.32
C GLY A 95 -1.86 18.55 -5.54
N ALA A 96 -2.91 19.10 -6.17
CA ALA A 96 -4.24 19.21 -5.57
C ALA A 96 -4.90 17.84 -5.38
N GLU A 97 -4.85 16.97 -6.39
CA GLU A 97 -5.37 15.59 -6.32
C GLU A 97 -4.60 14.76 -5.30
N ALA A 98 -3.27 14.87 -5.27
CA ALA A 98 -2.43 14.22 -4.29
C ALA A 98 -2.78 14.66 -2.86
N GLY A 99 -2.99 15.95 -2.63
CA GLY A 99 -3.42 16.50 -1.34
C GLY A 99 -4.80 15.99 -0.93
N ALA A 100 -5.78 16.02 -1.82
CA ALA A 100 -7.13 15.54 -1.56
C ALA A 100 -7.14 14.03 -1.22
N LEU A 101 -6.37 13.21 -1.95
CA LEU A 101 -6.23 11.77 -1.70
C LEU A 101 -5.58 11.51 -0.34
N ALA A 102 -4.49 12.21 -0.02
CA ALA A 102 -3.80 12.09 1.27
C ALA A 102 -4.70 12.47 2.45
N LEU A 103 -5.45 13.58 2.35
CA LEU A 103 -6.41 13.99 3.37
C LEU A 103 -7.57 13.00 3.51
N SER A 104 -8.09 12.48 2.39
CA SER A 104 -9.16 11.48 2.39
C SER A 104 -8.74 10.16 3.04
N ALA A 105 -7.45 9.85 3.06
CA ALA A 105 -6.92 8.70 3.77
C ALA A 105 -6.63 9.01 5.25
N ALA A 106 -6.06 10.18 5.54
CA ALA A 106 -5.59 10.55 6.87
C ALA A 106 -6.71 10.92 7.84
N LEU A 107 -7.68 11.73 7.41
CA LEU A 107 -8.77 12.20 8.27
C LEU A 107 -9.62 11.07 8.85
N PRO A 108 -10.04 10.03 8.07
CA PRO A 108 -10.76 8.88 8.61
C PRO A 108 -9.95 8.08 9.64
N ILE A 109 -8.64 7.92 9.43
CA ILE A 109 -7.75 7.25 10.40
C ILE A 109 -7.72 8.04 11.71
N PHE A 110 -7.58 9.36 11.62
CA PHE A 110 -7.56 10.24 12.80
C PHE A 110 -8.92 10.21 13.52
N ALA A 111 -10.03 10.33 12.78
CA ALA A 111 -11.37 10.26 13.34
C ALA A 111 -11.62 8.89 14.01
N LEU A 112 -11.28 7.79 13.36
CA LEU A 112 -11.40 6.44 13.93
C LEU A 112 -10.54 6.29 15.19
N THR A 113 -9.33 6.86 15.21
CA THR A 113 -8.48 6.90 16.40
C THR A 113 -9.18 7.56 17.57
N LEU A 114 -9.79 8.74 17.35
CA LEU A 114 -10.53 9.45 18.38
C LEU A 114 -11.74 8.66 18.86
N VAL A 115 -12.50 8.04 17.95
CA VAL A 115 -13.66 7.20 18.30
C VAL A 115 -13.24 6.01 19.15
N LEU A 116 -12.19 5.27 18.75
CA LEU A 116 -11.69 4.12 19.50
C LEU A 116 -11.19 4.52 20.89
N LEU A 117 -10.48 5.65 21.01
CA LEU A 117 -10.01 6.16 22.30
C LEU A 117 -11.18 6.60 23.20
N ALA A 118 -12.20 7.28 22.65
CA ALA A 118 -13.38 7.70 23.38
C ALA A 118 -14.23 6.51 23.86
N THR A 119 -14.37 5.48 23.05
CA THR A 119 -15.17 4.27 23.34
C THR A 119 -14.39 3.19 24.08
N ARG A 120 -13.09 3.38 24.33
CA ARG A 120 -12.19 2.39 24.91
C ARG A 120 -12.76 1.65 26.12
N ARG A 121 -13.35 2.39 27.09
CA ARG A 121 -13.93 1.80 28.31
C ARG A 121 -15.09 0.87 28.00
N ALA A 122 -15.93 1.22 27.02
CA ALA A 122 -17.07 0.42 26.58
C ALA A 122 -16.67 -0.84 25.83
N LEU A 123 -15.47 -0.85 25.21
CA LEU A 123 -14.96 -2.03 24.52
C LEU A 123 -14.58 -3.19 25.47
N GLY A 124 -14.41 -2.93 26.79
CA GLY A 124 -14.15 -3.95 27.79
C GLY A 124 -12.85 -4.74 27.55
N LEU A 125 -11.85 -4.09 26.95
CA LEU A 125 -10.51 -4.63 26.72
C LEU A 125 -9.53 -4.02 27.72
N ASP A 126 -8.55 -4.79 28.14
CA ASP A 126 -7.41 -4.24 28.87
C ASP A 126 -6.54 -3.35 27.99
N GLY A 127 -5.55 -2.66 28.54
CA GLY A 127 -4.71 -1.75 27.78
C GLY A 127 -3.98 -2.41 26.61
N PRO A 128 -3.22 -3.51 26.83
CA PRO A 128 -2.58 -4.27 25.76
C PRO A 128 -3.52 -4.77 24.67
N GLY A 129 -4.65 -5.38 25.04
CA GLY A 129 -5.65 -5.85 24.10
C GLY A 129 -6.27 -4.72 23.28
N PHE A 130 -6.56 -3.58 23.91
CA PHE A 130 -7.02 -2.38 23.19
C PHE A 130 -5.99 -1.91 22.15
N THR A 131 -4.68 -1.89 22.49
CA THR A 131 -3.65 -1.45 21.53
C THR A 131 -3.56 -2.37 20.30
N SER A 132 -3.77 -3.67 20.46
CA SER A 132 -3.77 -4.63 19.36
C SER A 132 -5.02 -4.47 18.48
N VAL A 133 -6.20 -4.30 19.08
CA VAL A 133 -7.42 -3.96 18.32
C VAL A 133 -7.27 -2.64 17.58
N TYR A 134 -6.69 -1.62 18.21
CA TYR A 134 -6.42 -0.33 17.59
C TYR A 134 -5.52 -0.46 16.35
N GLN A 135 -4.37 -1.11 16.50
CA GLN A 135 -3.45 -1.33 15.37
C GLN A 135 -4.13 -2.11 14.23
N GLY A 136 -4.86 -3.17 14.57
CA GLY A 136 -5.63 -3.94 13.60
C GLY A 136 -6.71 -3.13 12.89
N SER A 137 -7.22 -2.05 13.49
CA SER A 137 -8.24 -1.18 12.92
C SER A 137 -7.68 -0.14 11.95
N VAL A 138 -6.46 0.38 12.19
CA VAL A 138 -5.94 1.54 11.45
C VAL A 138 -4.78 1.21 10.50
N ARG A 139 -3.97 0.19 10.79
CA ARG A 139 -2.82 -0.17 9.93
C ARG A 139 -3.28 -0.97 8.73
N SER A 140 -2.61 -0.76 7.59
CA SER A 140 -2.90 -1.48 6.35
C SER A 140 -1.67 -2.24 5.86
N ASN A 141 -1.88 -3.43 5.30
CA ASN A 141 -0.82 -4.22 4.69
C ASN A 141 -0.47 -3.62 3.33
N THR A 142 0.73 -3.10 3.24
CA THR A 142 1.25 -2.44 2.04
C THR A 142 1.40 -3.40 0.85
N TYR A 143 1.80 -4.65 1.12
CA TYR A 143 2.04 -5.63 0.05
C TYR A 143 0.73 -6.09 -0.58
N THR A 144 -0.31 -6.34 0.22
CA THR A 144 -1.63 -6.69 -0.32
C THR A 144 -2.27 -5.49 -1.05
N ALA A 145 -2.03 -4.26 -0.60
CA ALA A 145 -2.46 -3.06 -1.30
C ALA A 145 -1.79 -2.91 -2.67
N LEU A 146 -0.47 -3.13 -2.74
CA LEU A 146 0.31 -3.12 -3.98
C LEU A 146 -0.05 -4.26 -4.94
N ALA A 147 -0.62 -5.36 -4.45
CA ALA A 147 -1.17 -6.41 -5.29
C ALA A 147 -2.54 -6.05 -5.86
N THR A 148 -3.42 -5.46 -5.03
CA THR A 148 -4.85 -5.33 -5.35
C THR A 148 -5.20 -4.04 -6.07
N VAL A 149 -4.63 -2.90 -5.68
CA VAL A 149 -4.97 -1.59 -6.27
C VAL A 149 -4.52 -1.51 -7.74
N PRO A 150 -3.28 -1.88 -8.11
CA PRO A 150 -2.87 -1.88 -9.52
C PRO A 150 -3.62 -2.92 -10.36
N ALA A 151 -4.03 -4.04 -9.79
CA ALA A 151 -4.87 -5.02 -10.49
C ALA A 151 -6.24 -4.46 -10.89
N LEU A 152 -6.75 -3.49 -10.14
CA LEU A 152 -8.02 -2.80 -10.42
C LEU A 152 -7.87 -1.62 -11.38
N TYR A 153 -6.79 -0.86 -11.23
CA TYR A 153 -6.62 0.46 -11.84
C TYR A 153 -5.39 0.56 -12.75
N GLY A 154 -4.73 -0.57 -13.10
CA GLY A 154 -3.60 -0.61 -14.00
C GLY A 154 -2.36 0.12 -13.45
N GLU A 155 -1.55 0.68 -14.35
CA GLU A 155 -0.30 1.38 -13.96
C GLU A 155 -0.57 2.62 -13.10
N GLY A 156 -1.65 3.36 -13.32
CA GLY A 156 -2.08 4.46 -12.45
C GLY A 156 -2.33 4.03 -11.01
N GLY A 157 -2.76 2.79 -10.80
CA GLY A 157 -2.96 2.20 -9.49
C GLY A 157 -1.69 2.11 -8.65
N PHE A 158 -0.51 1.90 -9.25
CA PHE A 158 0.77 1.91 -8.51
C PHE A 158 1.08 3.30 -7.95
N ALA A 159 0.84 4.36 -8.71
CA ALA A 159 1.04 5.72 -8.25
C ALA A 159 0.08 6.07 -7.11
N LEU A 160 -1.21 5.73 -7.26
CA LEU A 160 -2.23 5.95 -6.24
C LEU A 160 -1.90 5.23 -4.93
N VAL A 161 -1.55 3.94 -4.99
CA VAL A 161 -1.21 3.17 -3.77
C VAL A 161 0.09 3.66 -3.14
N ALA A 162 1.10 4.06 -3.93
CA ALA A 162 2.34 4.61 -3.40
C ALA A 162 2.11 5.94 -2.66
N LEU A 163 1.23 6.80 -3.21
CA LEU A 163 0.85 8.06 -2.56
C LEU A 163 0.05 7.81 -1.27
N LEU A 164 -0.89 6.86 -1.28
CA LEU A 164 -1.61 6.45 -0.07
C LEU A 164 -0.66 5.90 1.01
N ILE A 165 0.34 5.11 0.63
CA ILE A 165 1.39 4.61 1.53
C ILE A 165 2.18 5.79 2.11
N ALA A 166 2.59 6.75 1.26
CA ALA A 166 3.35 7.92 1.68
C ALA A 166 2.59 8.76 2.72
N ALA A 167 1.27 8.89 2.58
CA ALA A 167 0.42 9.63 3.51
C ALA A 167 0.11 8.84 4.79
N VAL A 168 -0.24 7.56 4.65
CA VAL A 168 -0.80 6.75 5.75
C VAL A 168 0.28 6.16 6.65
N VAL A 169 1.39 5.65 6.09
CA VAL A 169 2.40 4.93 6.90
C VAL A 169 3.03 5.82 7.98
N PRO A 170 3.45 7.07 7.71
CA PRO A 170 3.95 7.94 8.78
C PRO A 170 2.90 8.19 9.86
N LEU A 171 1.68 8.51 9.45
CA LEU A 171 0.57 8.80 10.35
C LEU A 171 0.26 7.63 11.28
N VAL A 172 0.03 6.43 10.72
CA VAL A 172 -0.32 5.26 11.55
C VAL A 172 0.84 4.79 12.42
N ASN A 173 2.09 4.99 12.01
CA ASN A 173 3.25 4.68 12.85
C ASN A 173 3.29 5.60 14.08
N VAL A 174 3.17 6.91 13.88
CA VAL A 174 3.13 7.87 14.99
C VAL A 174 1.95 7.60 15.92
N LEU A 175 0.75 7.48 15.38
CA LEU A 175 -0.45 7.23 16.18
C LEU A 175 -0.37 5.89 16.93
N SER A 176 0.12 4.82 16.28
CA SER A 176 0.28 3.52 16.93
C SER A 176 1.27 3.58 18.08
N VAL A 177 2.43 4.22 17.89
CA VAL A 177 3.42 4.39 18.95
C VAL A 177 2.85 5.20 20.11
N LEU A 178 2.12 6.30 19.83
CA LEU A 178 1.48 7.11 20.87
C LEU A 178 0.44 6.31 21.68
N VAL A 179 -0.45 5.57 20.98
CA VAL A 179 -1.47 4.75 21.65
C VAL A 179 -0.84 3.63 22.48
N LEU A 180 0.15 2.92 21.94
CA LEU A 180 0.86 1.88 22.69
C LEU A 180 1.63 2.45 23.88
N SER A 181 2.23 3.62 23.77
CA SER A 181 2.95 4.28 24.87
C SER A 181 2.04 4.62 26.05
N VAL A 182 0.77 4.94 25.79
CA VAL A 182 -0.19 5.31 26.85
C VAL A 182 -0.91 4.08 27.42
N GLN A 183 -1.20 3.08 26.57
CA GLN A 183 -2.09 1.96 26.89
C GLN A 183 -1.39 0.61 27.01
N GLY A 184 -0.21 0.46 26.38
CA GLY A 184 0.62 -0.74 26.49
C GLY A 184 1.32 -0.86 27.84
N ARG A 185 1.91 -2.02 28.09
CA ARG A 185 2.71 -2.29 29.31
C ARG A 185 4.23 -2.17 29.09
N GLY A 186 4.63 -1.74 27.88
CA GLY A 186 6.04 -1.63 27.52
C GLY A 186 6.67 -0.26 27.80
N HIS A 187 7.86 -0.09 27.21
CA HIS A 187 8.60 1.18 27.28
C HIS A 187 7.81 2.32 26.62
N ARG A 188 7.81 3.49 27.26
CA ARG A 188 7.24 4.73 26.70
C ARG A 188 8.33 5.48 25.93
N PRO A 189 8.32 5.45 24.60
CA PRO A 189 9.35 6.13 23.81
C PRO A 189 9.30 7.64 24.01
N LYS A 190 10.46 8.26 24.04
CA LYS A 190 10.59 9.73 24.08
C LYS A 190 10.15 10.33 22.76
N PRO A 191 9.65 11.58 22.72
CA PRO A 191 9.30 12.26 21.47
C PRO A 191 10.42 12.26 20.42
N SER A 192 11.68 12.37 20.86
CA SER A 192 12.86 12.30 20.00
C SER A 192 13.06 10.91 19.36
N GLU A 193 12.72 9.83 20.07
CA GLU A 193 12.79 8.45 19.56
C GLU A 193 11.69 8.23 18.51
N VAL A 194 10.48 8.76 18.75
CA VAL A 194 9.38 8.72 17.78
C VAL A 194 9.76 9.51 16.51
N ALA A 195 10.26 10.75 16.67
CA ALA A 195 10.68 11.57 15.54
C ALA A 195 11.82 10.89 14.74
N ARG A 196 12.81 10.32 15.43
CA ARG A 196 13.87 9.55 14.80
C ARG A 196 13.34 8.34 14.04
N SER A 197 12.43 7.55 14.65
CA SER A 197 11.81 6.38 14.01
C SER A 197 11.08 6.74 12.73
N VAL A 198 10.38 7.89 12.67
CA VAL A 198 9.74 8.39 11.47
C VAL A 198 10.78 8.85 10.43
N ALA A 199 11.76 9.65 10.84
CA ALA A 199 12.78 10.20 9.95
C ALA A 199 13.70 9.13 9.33
N THR A 200 13.95 8.02 10.05
CA THR A 200 14.79 6.92 9.57
C THR A 200 13.99 5.75 8.97
N ASN A 201 12.67 5.89 8.86
CA ASN A 201 11.83 4.84 8.27
C ASN A 201 12.11 4.73 6.76
N PRO A 202 12.56 3.57 6.25
CA PRO A 202 12.96 3.43 4.84
C PRO A 202 11.81 3.68 3.86
N VAL A 203 10.59 3.34 4.23
CA VAL A 203 9.38 3.58 3.43
C VAL A 203 9.11 5.09 3.31
N ILE A 204 9.20 5.82 4.44
CA ILE A 204 8.98 7.29 4.46
C ILE A 204 10.07 8.00 3.68
N VAL A 205 11.33 7.62 3.88
CA VAL A 205 12.47 8.20 3.14
C VAL A 205 12.33 7.95 1.64
N ALA A 206 12.00 6.74 1.22
CA ALA A 206 11.80 6.41 -0.19
C ALA A 206 10.64 7.19 -0.82
N CYS A 207 9.51 7.32 -0.10
CA CYS A 207 8.38 8.14 -0.56
C CYS A 207 8.78 9.62 -0.70
N ALA A 208 9.48 10.17 0.27
CA ALA A 208 9.94 11.57 0.22
C ALA A 208 10.89 11.80 -0.96
N LEU A 209 11.87 10.91 -1.17
CA LEU A 209 12.81 10.99 -2.29
C LEU A 209 12.09 10.83 -3.64
N GLY A 210 11.12 9.91 -3.74
CA GLY A 210 10.32 9.73 -4.95
C GLY A 210 9.48 10.96 -5.30
N LEU A 211 8.81 11.56 -4.30
CA LEU A 211 8.05 12.82 -4.49
C LEU A 211 8.95 14.01 -4.84
N LEU A 212 10.13 14.12 -4.23
CA LEU A 212 11.11 15.15 -4.56
C LEU A 212 11.64 14.98 -6.00
N ALA A 213 11.96 13.76 -6.42
CA ALA A 213 12.38 13.48 -7.78
C ALA A 213 11.27 13.84 -8.79
N ASN A 214 10.02 13.49 -8.48
CA ASN A 214 8.85 13.85 -9.28
C ASN A 214 8.68 15.37 -9.40
N ALA A 215 8.67 16.08 -8.27
CA ALA A 215 8.48 17.54 -8.23
C ALA A 215 9.61 18.33 -8.92
N SER A 216 10.85 17.80 -8.89
CA SER A 216 12.01 18.41 -9.55
C SER A 216 12.11 18.07 -11.03
N GLY A 217 11.30 17.14 -11.55
CA GLY A 217 11.42 16.60 -12.91
C GLY A 217 12.73 15.81 -13.13
N ALA A 218 13.43 15.44 -12.05
CA ALA A 218 14.69 14.71 -12.13
C ALA A 218 14.46 13.29 -12.68
N ARG A 219 15.24 12.95 -13.72
CA ARG A 219 15.25 11.58 -14.26
C ARG A 219 16.33 10.76 -13.57
N LEU A 220 15.97 9.55 -13.18
CA LEU A 220 16.95 8.61 -12.64
C LEU A 220 17.96 8.23 -13.75
N PRO A 221 19.27 8.15 -13.44
CA PRO A 221 20.26 7.61 -14.38
C PRO A 221 19.85 6.18 -14.81
N ALA A 222 20.03 5.85 -16.09
CA ALA A 222 19.55 4.58 -16.67
C ALA A 222 20.00 3.32 -15.91
N GLY A 223 21.25 3.28 -15.45
CA GLY A 223 21.75 2.15 -14.65
C GLY A 223 21.07 2.03 -13.27
N LEU A 224 20.81 3.17 -12.62
CA LEU A 224 20.10 3.20 -11.34
C LEU A 224 18.62 2.82 -11.52
N ASP A 225 17.95 3.36 -12.55
CA ASP A 225 16.55 3.00 -12.83
C ASP A 225 16.41 1.50 -13.13
N GLY A 226 17.34 0.91 -13.92
CA GLY A 226 17.37 -0.53 -14.18
C GLY A 226 17.52 -1.37 -12.90
N ALA A 227 18.42 -0.99 -12.00
CA ALA A 227 18.60 -1.67 -10.72
C ALA A 227 17.35 -1.55 -9.83
N LEU A 228 16.78 -0.34 -9.73
CA LEU A 228 15.56 -0.11 -8.98
C LEU A 228 14.37 -0.86 -9.59
N ALA A 229 14.29 -0.98 -10.92
CA ALA A 229 13.26 -1.76 -11.59
C ALA A 229 13.32 -3.26 -11.21
N ALA A 230 14.54 -3.84 -11.21
CA ALA A 230 14.73 -5.24 -10.80
C ALA A 230 14.34 -5.48 -9.34
N LEU A 231 14.76 -4.59 -8.42
CA LEU A 231 14.39 -4.65 -6.99
C LEU A 231 12.87 -4.47 -6.80
N SER A 232 12.26 -3.55 -7.54
CA SER A 232 10.82 -3.30 -7.52
C SER A 232 10.01 -4.53 -7.94
N ALA A 233 10.45 -5.23 -8.98
CA ALA A 233 9.79 -6.45 -9.46
C ALA A 233 9.78 -7.56 -8.41
N ALA A 234 10.82 -7.65 -7.57
CA ALA A 234 10.90 -8.62 -6.48
C ALA A 234 10.08 -8.22 -5.24
N ALA A 235 9.76 -6.94 -5.07
CA ALA A 235 9.15 -6.42 -3.83
C ALA A 235 7.80 -7.06 -3.52
N LEU A 236 6.91 -7.17 -4.51
CA LEU A 236 5.57 -7.70 -4.32
C LEU A 236 5.58 -9.22 -4.02
N PRO A 237 6.17 -10.09 -4.84
CA PRO A 237 6.17 -11.53 -4.56
C PRO A 237 6.87 -11.86 -3.24
N CYS A 238 8.01 -11.25 -2.95
CA CYS A 238 8.71 -11.46 -1.69
C CYS A 238 7.89 -10.94 -0.48
N GLY A 239 7.26 -9.78 -0.62
CA GLY A 239 6.41 -9.21 0.43
C GLY A 239 5.20 -10.08 0.75
N LEU A 240 4.51 -10.62 -0.26
CA LEU A 240 3.37 -11.52 -0.07
C LEU A 240 3.78 -12.85 0.58
N MET A 241 4.94 -13.41 0.20
CA MET A 241 5.51 -14.59 0.87
C MET A 241 5.85 -14.30 2.34
N ALA A 242 6.43 -13.13 2.65
CA ALA A 242 6.71 -12.73 4.02
C ALA A 242 5.41 -12.59 4.85
N VAL A 243 4.33 -12.05 4.26
CA VAL A 243 3.00 -12.02 4.89
C VAL A 243 2.53 -13.44 5.21
N GLY A 244 2.64 -14.37 4.25
CA GLY A 244 2.25 -15.76 4.43
C GLY A 244 3.00 -16.45 5.56
N ALA A 245 4.33 -16.31 5.59
CA ALA A 245 5.18 -16.90 6.62
C ALA A 245 4.86 -16.38 8.04
N ALA A 246 4.32 -15.16 8.15
CA ALA A 246 3.90 -14.57 9.41
C ALA A 246 2.50 -15.02 9.90
N LEU A 247 1.72 -15.75 9.09
CA LEU A 247 0.39 -16.23 9.50
C LEU A 247 0.49 -17.34 10.55
N SER A 248 -0.33 -17.23 11.58
CA SER A 248 -0.41 -18.19 12.68
C SER A 248 -1.84 -18.69 12.86
N PRO A 249 -2.32 -19.68 12.05
CA PRO A 249 -3.69 -20.18 12.14
C PRO A 249 -4.06 -20.71 13.53
N GLY A 250 -3.11 -21.27 14.28
CA GLY A 250 -3.31 -21.74 15.64
C GLY A 250 -3.68 -20.63 16.65
N ALA A 251 -3.42 -19.36 16.31
CA ALA A 251 -3.75 -18.22 17.17
C ALA A 251 -5.25 -17.83 17.12
N LEU A 252 -6.04 -18.36 16.18
CA LEU A 252 -7.44 -17.93 15.94
C LEU A 252 -8.42 -18.26 17.07
N GLY A 253 -8.11 -19.21 17.94
CA GLY A 253 -9.11 -19.83 18.86
C GLY A 253 -9.48 -19.04 20.11
N GLY A 254 -8.77 -17.97 20.50
CA GLY A 254 -8.93 -17.37 21.83
C GLY A 254 -9.46 -15.94 21.88
N HIS A 255 -9.53 -15.21 20.75
CA HIS A 255 -9.67 -13.75 20.78
C HIS A 255 -10.80 -13.19 19.90
N LEU A 256 -11.92 -13.93 19.76
CA LEU A 256 -13.01 -13.60 18.84
C LEU A 256 -13.53 -12.16 18.98
N ARG A 257 -13.69 -11.65 20.21
CA ARG A 257 -14.18 -10.27 20.43
C ARG A 257 -13.22 -9.23 19.87
N GLY A 258 -11.94 -9.32 20.20
CA GLY A 258 -10.93 -8.36 19.71
C GLY A 258 -10.75 -8.43 18.20
N VAL A 259 -10.72 -9.64 17.64
CA VAL A 259 -10.67 -9.89 16.20
C VAL A 259 -11.88 -9.27 15.49
N SER A 260 -13.11 -9.53 15.97
CA SER A 260 -14.34 -9.01 15.37
C SER A 260 -14.43 -7.49 15.43
N LEU A 261 -14.08 -6.88 16.58
CA LEU A 261 -14.04 -5.40 16.73
C LEU A 261 -13.05 -4.78 15.75
N SER A 262 -11.86 -5.34 15.68
CA SER A 262 -10.81 -4.87 14.77
C SER A 262 -11.20 -5.05 13.30
N ALA A 263 -11.78 -6.20 12.94
CA ALA A 263 -12.24 -6.47 11.58
C ALA A 263 -13.40 -5.55 11.17
N ALA A 264 -14.38 -5.31 12.04
CA ALA A 264 -15.47 -4.39 11.77
C ALA A 264 -14.97 -2.95 11.57
N ALA A 265 -14.06 -2.47 12.42
CA ALA A 265 -13.46 -1.16 12.26
C ALA A 265 -12.66 -1.06 10.95
N LYS A 266 -11.90 -2.09 10.61
CA LYS A 266 -11.01 -2.13 9.44
C LYS A 266 -11.74 -2.28 8.12
N PHE A 267 -12.70 -3.20 8.04
CA PHE A 267 -13.36 -3.55 6.77
C PHE A 267 -14.66 -2.79 6.52
N LEU A 268 -15.24 -2.16 7.55
CA LEU A 268 -16.48 -1.38 7.42
C LEU A 268 -16.26 0.09 7.77
N ALA A 269 -15.90 0.41 9.01
CA ALA A 269 -15.88 1.80 9.46
C ALA A 269 -14.85 2.64 8.68
N LEU A 270 -13.60 2.20 8.59
CA LEU A 270 -12.53 2.95 7.95
C LEU A 270 -12.76 3.19 6.45
N PRO A 271 -13.14 2.18 5.63
CA PRO A 271 -13.46 2.38 4.22
C PRO A 271 -14.68 3.30 4.00
N LEU A 272 -15.74 3.17 4.81
CA LEU A 272 -16.93 4.02 4.70
C LEU A 272 -16.64 5.47 5.06
N PHE A 273 -15.85 5.73 6.11
CA PHE A 273 -15.41 7.08 6.45
C PHE A 273 -14.56 7.69 5.33
N SER A 274 -13.64 6.88 4.75
CA SER A 274 -12.79 7.32 3.65
C SER A 274 -13.59 7.61 2.39
N LEU A 275 -14.58 6.79 2.09
CA LEU A 275 -15.53 7.03 0.99
C LEU A 275 -16.28 8.36 1.18
N GLY A 276 -16.77 8.62 2.39
CA GLY A 276 -17.46 9.87 2.72
C GLY A 276 -16.56 11.08 2.54
N VAL A 277 -15.37 11.08 3.14
CA VAL A 277 -14.41 12.19 3.05
C VAL A 277 -13.92 12.36 1.60
N GLY A 278 -13.61 11.28 0.89
CA GLY A 278 -13.16 11.35 -0.50
C GLY A 278 -14.22 11.96 -1.44
N ARG A 279 -15.49 11.62 -1.25
CA ARG A 279 -16.60 12.26 -1.98
C ARG A 279 -16.74 13.74 -1.66
N LEU A 280 -16.62 14.10 -0.39
CA LEU A 280 -16.67 15.51 0.04
C LEU A 280 -15.53 16.35 -0.54
N LEU A 281 -14.34 15.76 -0.68
CA LEU A 281 -13.18 16.42 -1.29
C LEU A 281 -13.14 16.31 -2.82
N GLY A 282 -14.18 15.73 -3.45
CA GLY A 282 -14.31 15.67 -4.90
C GLY A 282 -13.33 14.75 -5.59
N LEU A 283 -12.89 13.66 -4.94
CA LEU A 283 -11.98 12.70 -5.55
C LEU A 283 -12.59 12.06 -6.82
N PRO A 284 -11.82 11.93 -7.91
CA PRO A 284 -12.22 11.15 -9.07
C PRO A 284 -12.56 9.69 -8.69
N SER A 285 -13.46 9.07 -9.45
CA SER A 285 -13.95 7.70 -9.14
C SER A 285 -12.83 6.68 -8.99
N GLU A 286 -11.77 6.77 -9.78
CA GLU A 286 -10.63 5.87 -9.73
C GLU A 286 -9.83 6.04 -8.42
N ALA A 287 -9.47 7.29 -8.08
CA ALA A 287 -8.77 7.60 -6.83
C ALA A 287 -9.62 7.25 -5.60
N LEU A 288 -10.93 7.48 -5.66
CA LEU A 288 -11.88 7.11 -4.61
C LEU A 288 -11.95 5.59 -4.42
N GLY A 289 -12.01 4.84 -5.51
CA GLY A 289 -12.00 3.39 -5.48
C GLY A 289 -10.67 2.83 -4.93
N ALA A 290 -9.54 3.36 -5.38
CA ALA A 290 -8.22 3.00 -4.88
C ALA A 290 -8.09 3.28 -3.37
N LEU A 291 -8.59 4.43 -2.90
CA LEU A 291 -8.63 4.80 -1.49
C LEU A 291 -9.42 3.78 -0.66
N VAL A 292 -10.64 3.44 -1.08
CA VAL A 292 -11.52 2.52 -0.34
C VAL A 292 -10.92 1.12 -0.29
N VAL A 293 -10.38 0.62 -1.41
CA VAL A 293 -9.68 -0.67 -1.47
C VAL A 293 -8.42 -0.66 -0.59
N PHE A 294 -7.66 0.43 -0.59
CA PHE A 294 -6.49 0.59 0.28
C PHE A 294 -6.87 0.57 1.76
N GLN A 295 -7.92 1.27 2.15
CA GLN A 295 -8.37 1.30 3.54
C GLN A 295 -9.01 -0.02 4.00
N ALA A 296 -9.53 -0.82 3.08
CA ALA A 296 -10.03 -2.17 3.33
C ALA A 296 -8.93 -3.26 3.30
N GLN A 297 -7.65 -2.90 3.20
CA GLN A 297 -6.58 -3.90 3.31
C GLN A 297 -6.51 -4.51 4.71
N PRO A 298 -6.13 -5.79 4.86
CA PRO A 298 -5.87 -6.37 6.18
C PRO A 298 -4.76 -5.60 6.90
N THR A 299 -4.65 -5.77 8.20
CA THR A 299 -3.60 -5.10 8.97
C THR A 299 -2.20 -5.59 8.59
N ALA A 300 -1.20 -4.75 8.80
CA ALA A 300 0.19 -5.07 8.50
C ALA A 300 0.77 -6.09 9.49
N THR A 301 1.59 -7.05 9.02
CA THR A 301 2.33 -8.00 9.86
C THR A 301 3.27 -7.33 10.86
N ALA A 302 3.84 -6.16 10.50
CA ALA A 302 4.66 -5.33 11.38
C ALA A 302 3.92 -4.88 12.67
N SER A 303 2.58 -4.94 12.70
CA SER A 303 1.79 -4.65 13.92
C SER A 303 2.09 -5.64 15.04
N TYR A 304 2.35 -6.90 14.72
CA TYR A 304 2.75 -7.93 15.68
C TYR A 304 4.09 -7.59 16.34
N VAL A 305 5.08 -7.18 15.54
CA VAL A 305 6.40 -6.79 16.03
C VAL A 305 6.28 -5.59 16.97
N LEU A 306 5.49 -4.59 16.58
CA LEU A 306 5.27 -3.39 17.38
C LEU A 306 4.53 -3.70 18.70
N ALA A 307 3.53 -4.61 18.68
CA ALA A 307 2.84 -5.06 19.89
C ALA A 307 3.82 -5.73 20.86
N ARG A 308 4.69 -6.61 20.38
CA ARG A 308 5.73 -7.24 21.22
C ARG A 308 6.71 -6.25 21.83
N GLN A 309 7.14 -5.26 21.05
CA GLN A 309 8.15 -4.28 21.50
C GLN A 309 7.60 -3.27 22.49
N LEU A 310 6.36 -2.84 22.34
CA LEU A 310 5.75 -1.78 23.14
C LEU A 310 4.69 -2.29 24.13
N GLY A 311 4.65 -3.60 24.37
CA GLY A 311 3.81 -4.19 25.43
C GLY A 311 2.31 -4.21 25.11
N GLY A 312 1.95 -4.39 23.83
CA GLY A 312 0.62 -4.77 23.38
C GLY A 312 0.37 -6.27 23.58
N ASP A 313 -0.85 -6.72 23.31
CA ASP A 313 -1.21 -8.14 23.30
C ASP A 313 -0.79 -8.77 21.96
N ALA A 314 0.36 -9.48 21.99
CA ALA A 314 0.94 -10.08 20.79
C ALA A 314 0.10 -11.26 20.26
N ASP A 315 -0.52 -12.04 21.13
CA ASP A 315 -1.32 -13.22 20.75
C ASP A 315 -2.62 -12.78 20.05
N LEU A 316 -3.29 -11.77 20.61
CA LEU A 316 -4.42 -11.13 19.96
C LEU A 316 -4.00 -10.50 18.64
N MET A 317 -2.82 -9.86 18.57
CA MET A 317 -2.36 -9.23 17.32
C MET A 317 -2.06 -10.27 16.23
N ALA A 318 -1.47 -11.41 16.57
CA ALA A 318 -1.27 -12.54 15.65
C ALA A 318 -2.62 -13.08 15.13
N SER A 319 -3.60 -13.21 16.03
CA SER A 319 -4.98 -13.59 15.68
C SER A 319 -5.63 -12.59 14.70
N ILE A 320 -5.48 -11.28 14.96
CA ILE A 320 -6.02 -10.21 14.11
C ILE A 320 -5.35 -10.24 12.72
N VAL A 321 -4.02 -10.31 12.65
CA VAL A 321 -3.28 -10.39 11.37
C VAL A 321 -3.77 -11.56 10.55
N THR A 322 -3.85 -12.74 11.15
CA THR A 322 -4.27 -13.97 10.46
C THR A 322 -5.72 -13.89 10.00
N ALA A 323 -6.65 -13.55 10.91
CA ALA A 323 -8.06 -13.46 10.58
C ALA A 323 -8.36 -12.42 9.50
N GLN A 324 -7.78 -11.22 9.62
CA GLN A 324 -7.99 -10.17 8.63
C GLN A 324 -7.38 -10.52 7.27
N THR A 325 -6.22 -11.19 7.22
CA THR A 325 -5.63 -11.64 5.96
C THR A 325 -6.54 -12.65 5.27
N LEU A 326 -7.12 -13.62 6.01
CA LEU A 326 -8.07 -14.58 5.45
C LEU A 326 -9.38 -13.91 5.00
N LEU A 327 -9.93 -13.00 5.82
CA LEU A 327 -11.15 -12.27 5.48
C LEU A 327 -10.96 -11.35 4.26
N ALA A 328 -9.76 -10.83 4.03
CA ALA A 328 -9.46 -9.98 2.88
C ALA A 328 -9.73 -10.67 1.54
N PHE A 329 -9.56 -11.99 1.43
CA PHE A 329 -9.89 -12.75 0.22
C PHE A 329 -11.39 -12.74 -0.13
N VAL A 330 -12.26 -12.42 0.82
CA VAL A 330 -13.71 -12.26 0.59
C VAL A 330 -14.07 -10.77 0.47
N VAL A 331 -13.53 -9.95 1.36
CA VAL A 331 -13.88 -8.52 1.46
C VAL A 331 -13.38 -7.71 0.27
N LEU A 332 -12.12 -7.92 -0.17
CA LEU A 332 -11.55 -7.12 -1.25
C LEU A 332 -12.24 -7.35 -2.61
N PRO A 333 -12.57 -8.59 -3.03
CA PRO A 333 -13.38 -8.80 -4.23
C PRO A 333 -14.78 -8.19 -4.12
N ALA A 334 -15.41 -8.24 -2.94
CA ALA A 334 -16.72 -7.63 -2.73
C ALA A 334 -16.64 -6.09 -2.83
N ALA A 335 -15.65 -5.47 -2.18
CA ALA A 335 -15.42 -4.03 -2.27
C ALA A 335 -15.13 -3.58 -3.72
N ALA A 336 -14.30 -4.34 -4.44
CA ALA A 336 -13.98 -4.06 -5.83
C ALA A 336 -15.21 -4.09 -6.75
N ARG A 337 -16.14 -5.06 -6.53
CA ARG A 337 -17.40 -5.15 -7.30
C ARG A 337 -18.34 -3.99 -7.01
N LEU A 338 -18.41 -3.54 -5.75
CA LEU A 338 -19.27 -2.43 -5.35
C LEU A 338 -18.79 -1.08 -5.88
N LEU A 339 -17.48 -0.91 -6.05
CA LEU A 339 -16.84 0.34 -6.49
C LEU A 339 -16.62 0.40 -8.00
N GLY A 340 -16.60 -0.74 -8.68
CA GLY A 340 -16.43 -0.85 -10.14
C GLY A 340 -17.75 -0.81 -10.90
N GLY A 341 -18.88 -0.51 -10.24
CA GLY A 341 -20.22 -0.37 -10.79
C GLY A 341 -20.51 0.96 -11.45
#